data_d0542140c656e5b2ba54a561e306e2a9
#
_entry.id   d0542140c656e5b2ba54a561e306e2a9
#
_cell.length_a   1.000
_cell.length_b   1.000
_cell.length_c   1.000
_cell.angle_alpha   90.00
_cell.angle_beta   90.00
_cell.angle_gamma   90.00
#
_symmetry.space_group_name_H-M   'P 1'
#
loop_
_entity.id
_entity.type
_entity.pdbx_description
1 polymer ?
#
loop_
_entity_poly.entity_id
_entity_poly.type
_entity_poly.pdbx_seq_one_letter_code
_entity_poly.pdbx_strand_id
1 'polypeptide(L)'
;VQTFTVKEVIYHITPHGNFKEYREVMATRYFTRHGWTLTKVDEDKVPEHEPCISYRSPAVDQFSKAEGIRITEGYAISKLLSRAVDQCVEEKVVNIVEYKGVKFSYAGDPSDIPTVIDYLRDTVKETAQSRVFSLERTYGILDPEVTLHLFHHVIFMLRADRPMLKLEERFSQSVTLIDDPLNQELVGFSIFDDEGVRTRRKEVIGDGYVLSYLGTLSRGQPGNARGVIPKPDYFNLIVQNGDWSLEELMEETREGLIITGVERSELVKNSIRIFPRRVTLIGKGDILVREIAIPLQELNTIDALTKEVRSGYIDDHHGGIAPYLRMMLRPIIY
;
A
#
# COMPACT_ATOMS: atom_id res chain seq x y z
N VAL A 1 -15.51 -6.62 26.84
CA VAL A 1 -14.05 -6.52 27.07
C VAL A 1 -13.35 -7.37 26.03
N GLN A 2 -12.32 -6.83 25.40
CA GLN A 2 -11.55 -7.53 24.39
C GLN A 2 -10.05 -7.35 24.67
N THR A 3 -9.29 -8.43 24.54
CA THR A 3 -7.82 -8.38 24.56
C THR A 3 -7.30 -8.36 23.12
N PHE A 4 -6.40 -7.44 22.84
CA PHE A 4 -5.70 -7.31 21.58
C PHE A 4 -4.20 -7.43 21.82
N THR A 5 -3.54 -8.29 21.06
CA THR A 5 -2.09 -8.51 21.17
C THR A 5 -1.46 -8.56 19.79
N VAL A 6 -0.33 -7.88 19.64
CA VAL A 6 0.57 -8.00 18.49
C VAL A 6 1.95 -8.36 18.99
N LYS A 7 2.52 -9.43 18.45
CA LYS A 7 3.90 -9.84 18.69
C LYS A 7 4.65 -9.85 17.39
N GLU A 8 5.80 -9.23 17.39
CA GLU A 8 6.70 -9.21 16.24
C GLU A 8 8.04 -9.82 16.62
N VAL A 9 8.51 -10.73 15.81
CA VAL A 9 9.90 -11.19 15.80
C VAL A 9 10.50 -10.67 14.51
N ILE A 10 11.52 -9.84 14.62
CA ILE A 10 12.08 -9.11 13.48
C ILE A 10 13.52 -9.55 13.27
N TYR A 11 13.81 -10.11 12.10
CA TYR A 11 15.18 -10.33 11.64
C TYR A 11 15.62 -9.16 10.79
N HIS A 12 16.64 -8.46 11.26
CA HIS A 12 17.36 -7.47 10.47
C HIS A 12 18.51 -8.16 9.75
N ILE A 13 18.47 -8.17 8.44
CA ILE A 13 19.46 -8.85 7.59
C ILE A 13 20.26 -7.77 6.86
N THR A 14 21.57 -7.70 7.14
CA THR A 14 22.43 -6.67 6.60
C THR A 14 23.71 -7.27 6.01
N PRO A 15 24.44 -6.54 5.13
CA PRO A 15 25.73 -7.00 4.62
C PRO A 15 26.79 -7.26 5.73
N HIS A 16 26.61 -6.66 6.91
CA HIS A 16 27.57 -6.71 8.02
C HIS A 16 27.19 -7.71 9.12
N GLY A 17 26.03 -8.32 9.02
CA GLY A 17 25.52 -9.29 9.99
C GLY A 17 24.03 -9.14 10.27
N ASN A 18 23.50 -10.13 10.94
CA ASN A 18 22.08 -10.21 11.23
C ASN A 18 21.85 -10.06 12.74
N PHE A 19 20.75 -9.43 13.11
CA PHE A 19 20.32 -9.38 14.51
C PHE A 19 18.79 -9.52 14.60
N LYS A 20 18.33 -9.88 15.79
CA LYS A 20 16.94 -10.18 16.08
C LYS A 20 16.38 -9.21 17.10
N GLU A 21 15.19 -8.73 16.85
CA GLU A 21 14.44 -7.85 17.74
C GLU A 21 13.08 -8.48 18.07
N TYR A 22 12.60 -8.23 19.29
CA TYR A 22 11.28 -8.67 19.73
C TYR A 22 10.47 -7.46 20.15
N ARG A 23 9.23 -7.38 19.66
CA ARG A 23 8.26 -6.36 20.06
C ARG A 23 6.96 -7.02 20.44
N GLU A 24 6.34 -6.50 21.48
CA GLU A 24 5.00 -6.93 21.91
C GLU A 24 4.17 -5.71 22.30
N VAL A 25 2.94 -5.69 21.83
CA VAL A 25 1.93 -4.73 22.25
C VAL A 25 0.71 -5.54 22.69
N MET A 26 0.25 -5.31 23.93
CA MET A 26 -0.95 -5.92 24.46
C MET A 26 -1.85 -4.84 25.07
N ALA A 27 -3.15 -4.92 24.79
CA ALA A 27 -4.12 -3.99 25.31
C ALA A 27 -5.43 -4.69 25.67
N THR A 28 -5.99 -4.35 26.82
CA THR A 28 -7.38 -4.64 27.17
C THR A 28 -8.22 -3.42 26.82
N ARG A 29 -9.28 -3.62 26.06
CA ARG A 29 -10.12 -2.54 25.58
C ARG A 29 -11.60 -2.83 25.74
N TYR A 30 -12.37 -1.77 25.78
CA TYR A 30 -13.80 -1.77 26.06
C TYR A 30 -14.54 -1.08 24.93
N PHE A 31 -15.68 -1.62 24.51
CA PHE A 31 -16.47 -1.05 23.44
C PHE A 31 -17.52 -0.08 23.97
N THR A 32 -17.60 1.09 23.35
CA THR A 32 -18.61 2.12 23.67
C THR A 32 -19.40 2.48 22.41
N ARG A 33 -20.43 3.26 22.54
CA ARG A 33 -21.18 3.82 21.39
C ARG A 33 -20.31 4.65 20.43
N HIS A 34 -19.12 5.07 20.87
CA HIS A 34 -18.15 5.84 20.06
C HIS A 34 -16.99 5.00 19.55
N GLY A 35 -17.00 3.69 19.79
CA GLY A 35 -15.94 2.76 19.46
C GLY A 35 -15.14 2.30 20.67
N TRP A 36 -13.96 1.76 20.41
CA TRP A 36 -13.09 1.19 21.43
C TRP A 36 -12.38 2.24 22.27
N THR A 37 -12.21 1.95 23.56
CA THR A 37 -11.45 2.73 24.54
C THR A 37 -10.62 1.82 25.43
N LEU A 38 -9.51 2.34 25.94
CA LEU A 38 -8.67 1.66 26.95
C LEU A 38 -9.18 1.91 28.38
N THR A 39 -10.09 2.87 28.56
CA THR A 39 -10.70 3.15 29.84
C THR A 39 -11.85 2.18 30.11
N LYS A 40 -11.84 1.55 31.27
CA LYS A 40 -12.89 0.63 31.70
C LYS A 40 -14.24 1.36 31.70
N VAL A 41 -15.26 0.70 31.14
CA VAL A 41 -16.65 1.19 31.13
C VAL A 41 -17.59 0.13 31.75
N ASP A 42 -18.68 0.56 32.32
CA ASP A 42 -19.64 -0.34 32.98
C ASP A 42 -20.50 -1.11 31.97
N GLU A 43 -20.83 -0.48 30.85
CA GLU A 43 -21.54 -1.11 29.74
C GLU A 43 -20.58 -1.31 28.56
N ASP A 44 -20.24 -2.59 28.29
CA ASP A 44 -19.37 -3.00 27.22
C ASP A 44 -20.09 -4.04 26.33
N LYS A 45 -20.83 -3.55 25.35
CA LYS A 45 -21.57 -4.40 24.43
C LYS A 45 -21.03 -4.24 23.01
N VAL A 46 -20.21 -5.20 22.58
CA VAL A 46 -19.72 -5.28 21.20
C VAL A 46 -20.88 -5.66 20.28
N PRO A 47 -21.08 -4.97 19.15
CA PRO A 47 -22.07 -5.35 18.15
C PRO A 47 -21.86 -6.76 17.61
N GLU A 48 -22.94 -7.42 17.23
CA GLU A 48 -22.85 -8.70 16.52
C GLU A 48 -22.10 -8.53 15.20
N HIS A 49 -21.18 -9.43 14.95
CA HIS A 49 -20.37 -9.45 13.73
C HIS A 49 -19.97 -10.89 13.37
N GLU A 50 -19.53 -11.09 12.15
CA GLU A 50 -18.97 -12.36 11.73
C GLU A 50 -17.69 -12.63 12.51
N PRO A 51 -17.60 -13.79 13.22
CA PRO A 51 -16.47 -14.07 14.09
C PRO A 51 -15.19 -14.31 13.27
N CYS A 52 -14.07 -13.93 13.86
CA CYS A 52 -12.77 -14.22 13.32
C CYS A 52 -12.47 -15.74 13.31
N ILE A 53 -11.53 -16.14 12.47
CA ILE A 53 -10.96 -17.48 12.45
C ILE A 53 -9.44 -17.37 12.62
N SER A 54 -8.82 -18.36 13.23
CA SER A 54 -7.36 -18.39 13.35
C SER A 54 -6.70 -18.81 12.03
N TYR A 55 -5.54 -18.28 11.78
CA TYR A 55 -4.73 -18.57 10.59
C TYR A 55 -3.24 -18.58 10.93
N ARG A 56 -2.50 -19.49 10.31
CA ARG A 56 -1.05 -19.55 10.38
C ARG A 56 -0.47 -19.77 8.98
N SER A 57 0.34 -18.86 8.52
CA SER A 57 1.02 -18.98 7.23
C SER A 57 2.04 -20.12 7.23
N PRO A 58 2.13 -20.91 6.16
CA PRO A 58 3.21 -21.89 5.99
C PRO A 58 4.62 -21.26 6.04
N ALA A 59 4.77 -20.00 5.67
CA ALA A 59 6.03 -19.27 5.71
C ALA A 59 6.59 -19.09 7.12
N VAL A 60 5.78 -19.26 8.18
CA VAL A 60 6.22 -19.20 9.57
C VAL A 60 7.26 -20.29 9.87
N ASP A 61 7.13 -21.46 9.28
CA ASP A 61 8.08 -22.56 9.44
C ASP A 61 9.41 -22.32 8.70
N GLN A 62 9.43 -21.41 7.74
CA GLN A 62 10.61 -20.98 6.99
C GLN A 62 11.32 -19.77 7.62
N PHE A 63 10.67 -19.09 8.54
CA PHE A 63 11.17 -17.84 9.11
C PHE A 63 12.53 -17.96 9.76
N SER A 64 12.84 -19.06 10.46
CA SER A 64 14.14 -19.31 11.08
C SER A 64 15.30 -19.38 10.06
N LYS A 65 15.00 -19.71 8.80
CA LYS A 65 16.00 -19.76 7.73
C LYS A 65 16.50 -18.38 7.34
N ALA A 66 15.80 -17.30 7.71
CA ALA A 66 16.22 -15.93 7.48
C ALA A 66 17.61 -15.63 8.09
N GLU A 67 17.97 -16.27 9.20
CA GLU A 67 19.30 -16.11 9.84
C GLU A 67 20.45 -16.58 8.92
N GLY A 68 20.21 -17.55 8.04
CA GLY A 68 21.19 -18.07 7.09
C GLY A 68 21.30 -17.30 5.79
N ILE A 69 20.45 -16.30 5.56
CA ILE A 69 20.41 -15.53 4.31
C ILE A 69 21.56 -14.52 4.33
N ARG A 70 22.34 -14.51 3.25
CA ARG A 70 23.42 -13.55 3.03
C ARG A 70 22.99 -12.50 2.02
N ILE A 71 23.12 -11.24 2.39
CA ILE A 71 22.92 -10.08 1.52
C ILE A 71 24.25 -9.36 1.40
N THR A 72 24.70 -9.08 0.18
CA THR A 72 26.00 -8.44 -0.08
C THR A 72 25.90 -6.91 -0.22
N GLU A 73 24.74 -6.39 -0.59
CA GLU A 73 24.60 -4.97 -0.95
C GLU A 73 23.22 -4.38 -0.60
N GLY A 74 22.44 -4.96 0.22
CA GLY A 74 21.12 -4.44 0.55
C GLY A 74 20.82 -4.62 2.03
N TYR A 75 19.60 -4.35 2.38
CA TYR A 75 19.05 -4.59 3.71
C TYR A 75 17.73 -5.33 3.55
N ALA A 76 17.43 -6.19 4.50
CA ALA A 76 16.09 -6.78 4.57
C ALA A 76 15.66 -6.86 6.04
N ILE A 77 14.35 -6.76 6.23
CA ILE A 77 13.69 -7.03 7.49
C ILE A 77 12.68 -8.15 7.19
N SER A 78 12.90 -9.31 7.82
CA SER A 78 11.90 -10.37 7.79
C SER A 78 11.20 -10.40 9.15
N LYS A 79 9.88 -10.28 9.17
CA LYS A 79 9.07 -10.20 10.38
C LYS A 79 8.12 -11.36 10.47
N LEU A 80 8.17 -12.11 11.58
CA LEU A 80 7.07 -12.94 12.02
C LEU A 80 6.10 -12.05 12.80
N LEU A 81 4.93 -11.83 12.25
CA LEU A 81 3.86 -11.07 12.87
C LEU A 81 2.80 -12.05 13.41
N SER A 82 2.60 -12.05 14.72
CA SER A 82 1.52 -12.75 15.40
C SER A 82 0.55 -11.73 15.97
N ARG A 83 -0.70 -11.82 15.55
CA ARG A 83 -1.79 -10.94 16.00
C ARG A 83 -2.90 -11.78 16.61
N ALA A 84 -3.33 -11.40 17.80
CA ALA A 84 -4.43 -12.06 18.50
C ALA A 84 -5.51 -11.06 18.88
N VAL A 85 -6.77 -11.46 18.67
CA VAL A 85 -7.95 -10.74 19.13
C VAL A 85 -8.84 -11.76 19.83
N ASP A 86 -8.93 -11.68 21.17
CA ASP A 86 -9.55 -12.68 22.02
C ASP A 86 -9.04 -14.10 21.72
N GLN A 87 -9.84 -14.90 21.03
CA GLN A 87 -9.54 -16.31 20.78
C GLN A 87 -8.96 -16.58 19.38
N CYS A 88 -8.90 -15.57 18.50
CA CYS A 88 -8.37 -15.72 17.17
C CYS A 88 -6.92 -15.24 17.08
N VAL A 89 -6.08 -16.03 16.43
CA VAL A 89 -4.67 -15.75 16.20
C VAL A 89 -4.37 -15.81 14.72
N GLU A 90 -3.67 -14.79 14.21
CA GLU A 90 -3.12 -14.77 12.87
C GLU A 90 -1.61 -14.67 12.95
N GLU A 91 -0.91 -15.59 12.31
CA GLU A 91 0.55 -15.60 12.20
C GLU A 91 0.95 -15.56 10.72
N LYS A 92 1.79 -14.60 10.37
CA LYS A 92 2.31 -14.44 9.01
C LYS A 92 3.75 -13.92 9.02
N VAL A 93 4.44 -14.14 7.93
CA VAL A 93 5.77 -13.58 7.68
C VAL A 93 5.66 -12.50 6.63
N VAL A 94 6.22 -11.33 6.91
CA VAL A 94 6.33 -10.22 5.97
C VAL A 94 7.78 -9.83 5.81
N ASN A 95 8.17 -9.49 4.59
CA ASN A 95 9.54 -9.16 4.23
C ASN A 95 9.57 -7.78 3.57
N ILE A 96 10.50 -6.94 4.03
CA ILE A 96 10.76 -5.62 3.45
C ILE A 96 12.23 -5.61 3.05
N VAL A 97 12.47 -5.45 1.76
CA VAL A 97 13.80 -5.52 1.18
C VAL A 97 14.16 -4.14 0.63
N GLU A 98 15.37 -3.67 0.94
CA GLU A 98 15.86 -2.36 0.51
C GLU A 98 17.21 -2.49 -0.19
N TYR A 99 17.33 -1.85 -1.34
CA TYR A 99 18.57 -1.68 -2.07
C TYR A 99 18.71 -0.23 -2.56
N LYS A 100 19.77 0.48 -2.14
CA LYS A 100 20.02 1.90 -2.50
C LYS A 100 18.79 2.80 -2.32
N GLY A 101 18.04 2.64 -1.23
CA GLY A 101 16.86 3.44 -0.92
C GLY A 101 15.57 3.02 -1.65
N VAL A 102 15.65 2.06 -2.56
CA VAL A 102 14.45 1.48 -3.20
C VAL A 102 14.00 0.28 -2.41
N LYS A 103 12.70 0.24 -2.09
CA LYS A 103 12.11 -0.83 -1.29
C LYS A 103 11.16 -1.69 -2.10
N PHE A 104 11.07 -2.94 -1.67
CA PHE A 104 10.05 -3.88 -2.10
C PHE A 104 9.54 -4.64 -0.89
N SER A 105 8.26 -4.97 -0.85
CA SER A 105 7.66 -5.70 0.26
C SER A 105 6.76 -6.83 -0.25
N TYR A 106 6.78 -7.93 0.47
CA TYR A 106 5.94 -9.09 0.18
C TYR A 106 5.66 -9.89 1.46
N ALA A 107 4.59 -10.67 1.46
CA ALA A 107 4.34 -11.66 2.49
C ALA A 107 4.74 -13.05 1.99
N GLY A 108 5.35 -13.86 2.86
CA GLY A 108 5.71 -15.22 2.50
C GLY A 108 7.12 -15.65 2.91
N ASP A 109 7.71 -16.53 2.12
CA ASP A 109 8.98 -17.18 2.46
C ASP A 109 10.15 -16.17 2.43
N PRO A 110 10.90 -16.00 3.53
CA PRO A 110 12.07 -15.14 3.55
C PRO A 110 13.23 -15.63 2.68
N SER A 111 13.21 -16.86 2.20
CA SER A 111 14.25 -17.37 1.28
C SER A 111 14.26 -16.68 -0.09
N ASP A 112 13.19 -15.97 -0.44
CA ASP A 112 13.10 -15.19 -1.67
C ASP A 112 13.81 -13.82 -1.59
N ILE A 113 14.27 -13.39 -0.40
CA ILE A 113 14.95 -12.10 -0.21
C ILE A 113 16.14 -11.88 -1.17
N PRO A 114 17.05 -12.85 -1.41
CA PRO A 114 18.15 -12.66 -2.37
C PRO A 114 17.64 -12.37 -3.79
N THR A 115 16.60 -13.05 -4.24
CA THR A 115 15.98 -12.82 -5.55
C THR A 115 15.39 -11.40 -5.66
N VAL A 116 14.78 -10.91 -4.59
CA VAL A 116 14.27 -9.54 -4.53
C VAL A 116 15.41 -8.51 -4.57
N ILE A 117 16.53 -8.76 -3.89
CA ILE A 117 17.71 -7.90 -3.99
C ILE A 117 18.24 -7.83 -5.42
N ASP A 118 18.33 -8.97 -6.11
CA ASP A 118 18.77 -9.01 -7.50
C ASP A 118 17.81 -8.22 -8.41
N TYR A 119 16.51 -8.38 -8.22
CA TYR A 119 15.50 -7.58 -8.91
C TYR A 119 15.67 -6.07 -8.65
N LEU A 120 15.84 -5.66 -7.39
CA LEU A 120 16.04 -4.24 -7.04
C LEU A 120 17.34 -3.70 -7.64
N ARG A 121 18.41 -4.49 -7.64
CA ARG A 121 19.70 -4.11 -8.27
C ARG A 121 19.53 -3.82 -9.75
N ASP A 122 18.75 -4.63 -10.47
CA ASP A 122 18.49 -4.43 -11.91
C ASP A 122 17.59 -3.21 -12.16
N THR A 123 16.72 -2.88 -11.21
CA THR A 123 15.79 -1.76 -11.31
C THR A 123 16.48 -0.41 -11.03
N VAL A 124 17.46 -0.38 -10.12
CA VAL A 124 18.19 0.83 -9.74
C VAL A 124 19.34 1.08 -10.71
N LYS A 125 19.06 1.76 -11.82
CA LYS A 125 20.09 2.21 -12.76
C LYS A 125 20.26 3.71 -12.64
N GLU A 126 21.49 4.14 -12.37
CA GLU A 126 21.84 5.56 -12.43
C GLU A 126 21.88 6.00 -13.88
N THR A 127 21.14 7.01 -14.23
CA THR A 127 21.09 7.61 -15.55
C THR A 127 21.44 9.08 -15.49
N ALA A 128 22.09 9.60 -16.51
CA ALA A 128 22.35 11.03 -16.62
C ALA A 128 21.03 11.77 -16.80
N GLN A 129 20.81 12.78 -15.96
CA GLN A 129 19.60 13.59 -15.97
C GLN A 129 19.88 14.97 -16.58
N SER A 130 19.00 15.41 -17.45
CA SER A 130 19.06 16.73 -18.07
C SER A 130 18.19 17.72 -17.33
N ARG A 131 18.67 18.97 -17.22
CA ARG A 131 17.84 20.08 -16.72
C ARG A 131 16.93 20.58 -17.82
N VAL A 132 15.67 20.82 -17.47
CA VAL A 132 14.70 21.50 -18.33
C VAL A 132 14.31 22.84 -17.71
N PHE A 133 14.06 23.85 -18.54
CA PHE A 133 13.77 25.21 -18.06
C PHE A 133 12.29 25.45 -17.81
N SER A 134 11.41 24.68 -18.44
CA SER A 134 9.98 24.72 -18.22
C SER A 134 9.34 23.38 -18.60
N LEU A 135 8.32 23.00 -17.87
CA LEU A 135 7.43 21.90 -18.23
C LEU A 135 6.00 22.38 -17.96
N GLU A 136 5.21 22.37 -18.99
CA GLU A 136 3.78 22.67 -18.88
C GLU A 136 3.00 21.43 -18.42
N ARG A 137 1.71 21.61 -18.19
CA ARG A 137 0.78 20.50 -17.98
C ARG A 137 0.83 19.54 -19.18
N THR A 138 1.16 18.31 -18.95
CA THR A 138 1.38 17.31 -19.98
C THR A 138 0.87 15.92 -19.56
N TYR A 139 0.71 15.03 -20.52
CA TYR A 139 0.43 13.64 -20.22
C TYR A 139 1.62 12.99 -19.49
N GLY A 140 1.30 12.16 -18.51
CA GLY A 140 2.28 11.31 -17.84
C GLY A 140 1.76 9.89 -17.68
N ILE A 141 2.67 8.95 -17.87
CA ILE A 141 2.48 7.54 -17.57
C ILE A 141 3.10 7.27 -16.22
N LEU A 142 2.27 6.95 -15.24
CA LEU A 142 2.69 6.57 -13.89
C LEU A 142 3.00 5.08 -13.87
N ASP A 143 4.15 4.69 -13.35
CA ASP A 143 4.43 3.28 -13.13
C ASP A 143 3.55 2.68 -12.00
N PRO A 144 3.53 1.37 -11.80
CA PRO A 144 2.70 0.74 -10.77
C PRO A 144 2.94 1.27 -9.36
N GLU A 145 4.17 1.58 -8.97
CA GLU A 145 4.48 2.13 -7.64
C GLU A 145 3.92 3.55 -7.49
N VAL A 146 4.09 4.38 -8.49
CA VAL A 146 3.54 5.76 -8.51
C VAL A 146 2.01 5.72 -8.50
N THR A 147 1.41 4.82 -9.26
CA THR A 147 -0.04 4.59 -9.29
C THR A 147 -0.56 4.17 -7.92
N LEU A 148 0.15 3.27 -7.22
CA LEU A 148 -0.19 2.86 -5.86
C LEU A 148 -0.13 4.02 -4.88
N HIS A 149 0.92 4.83 -4.93
CA HIS A 149 1.04 6.01 -4.06
C HIS A 149 -0.03 7.05 -4.33
N LEU A 150 -0.43 7.25 -5.59
CA LEU A 150 -1.56 8.10 -5.94
C LEU A 150 -2.84 7.64 -5.26
N PHE A 151 -3.19 6.37 -5.44
CA PHE A 151 -4.45 5.82 -4.92
C PHE A 151 -4.40 5.49 -3.43
N HIS A 152 -3.23 5.32 -2.83
CA HIS A 152 -3.07 5.28 -1.38
C HIS A 152 -3.70 6.52 -0.70
N HIS A 153 -3.45 7.70 -1.23
CA HIS A 153 -4.08 8.92 -0.71
C HIS A 153 -5.58 8.98 -0.99
N VAL A 154 -6.03 8.48 -2.14
CA VAL A 154 -7.46 8.47 -2.48
C VAL A 154 -8.24 7.50 -1.59
N ILE A 155 -7.72 6.30 -1.34
CA ILE A 155 -8.42 5.30 -0.51
C ILE A 155 -8.53 5.77 0.96
N PHE A 156 -7.59 6.56 1.45
CA PHE A 156 -7.70 7.19 2.77
C PHE A 156 -8.84 8.21 2.88
N MET A 157 -9.29 8.80 1.76
CA MET A 157 -10.45 9.69 1.72
C MET A 157 -11.77 8.94 1.93
N LEU A 158 -11.76 7.61 1.86
CA LEU A 158 -12.91 6.73 2.02
C LEU A 158 -13.06 6.17 3.44
N ARG A 159 -12.37 6.71 4.41
CA ARG A 159 -12.50 6.29 5.81
C ARG A 159 -13.84 6.74 6.39
N ALA A 160 -14.61 5.81 6.94
CA ALA A 160 -15.93 6.09 7.51
C ALA A 160 -15.92 7.04 8.71
N ASP A 161 -14.80 7.16 9.44
CA ASP A 161 -14.64 8.10 10.54
C ASP A 161 -14.41 9.55 10.06
N ARG A 162 -13.90 9.74 8.84
CA ARG A 162 -13.62 11.06 8.25
C ARG A 162 -13.72 11.00 6.72
N PRO A 163 -14.91 10.76 6.15
CA PRO A 163 -15.04 10.65 4.71
C PRO A 163 -14.83 12.02 4.04
N MET A 164 -14.03 12.04 2.99
CA MET A 164 -13.75 13.22 2.17
C MET A 164 -14.45 13.15 0.82
N LEU A 165 -14.79 11.95 0.34
CA LEU A 165 -15.60 11.69 -0.85
C LEU A 165 -16.94 11.13 -0.42
N LYS A 166 -18.00 11.45 -1.15
CA LYS A 166 -19.34 10.97 -0.83
C LYS A 166 -19.65 9.67 -1.57
N LEU A 167 -20.49 8.82 -0.98
CA LEU A 167 -21.05 7.66 -1.70
C LEU A 167 -21.73 8.09 -2.98
N GLU A 168 -21.59 7.29 -4.01
CA GLU A 168 -22.11 7.54 -5.37
C GLU A 168 -21.51 8.79 -6.08
N GLU A 169 -20.56 9.46 -5.46
CA GLU A 169 -19.81 10.54 -6.08
C GLU A 169 -18.85 9.95 -7.14
N ARG A 170 -18.88 10.52 -8.34
CA ARG A 170 -17.94 10.19 -9.40
C ARG A 170 -16.67 11.01 -9.22
N PHE A 171 -15.55 10.35 -9.00
CA PHE A 171 -14.27 11.04 -8.78
C PHE A 171 -13.30 10.88 -9.97
N SER A 172 -13.51 9.90 -10.85
CA SER A 172 -12.64 9.61 -11.97
C SER A 172 -13.44 8.96 -13.11
N GLN A 173 -12.77 8.63 -14.22
CA GLN A 173 -13.30 7.77 -15.26
C GLN A 173 -12.67 6.38 -15.13
N SER A 174 -13.49 5.35 -15.24
CA SER A 174 -13.06 3.94 -15.41
C SER A 174 -11.97 3.43 -14.44
N VAL A 175 -11.90 3.98 -13.21
CA VAL A 175 -10.98 3.51 -12.17
C VAL A 175 -11.75 2.65 -11.18
N THR A 176 -11.24 1.45 -10.94
CA THR A 176 -11.76 0.55 -9.90
C THR A 176 -10.67 0.29 -8.88
N LEU A 177 -10.96 0.61 -7.61
CA LEU A 177 -10.09 0.38 -6.46
C LEU A 177 -10.70 -0.66 -5.54
N ILE A 178 -9.89 -1.63 -5.15
CA ILE A 178 -10.29 -2.75 -4.31
C ILE A 178 -9.37 -2.79 -3.09
N ASP A 179 -9.95 -2.95 -1.91
CA ASP A 179 -9.23 -3.40 -0.73
C ASP A 179 -9.29 -4.93 -0.67
N ASP A 180 -8.14 -5.58 -0.84
CA ASP A 180 -8.05 -7.05 -0.82
C ASP A 180 -7.18 -7.56 0.34
N PRO A 181 -7.76 -7.70 1.53
CA PRO A 181 -7.06 -8.25 2.69
C PRO A 181 -6.71 -9.73 2.54
N LEU A 182 -7.29 -10.44 1.58
CA LEU A 182 -7.12 -11.89 1.43
C LEU A 182 -5.98 -12.29 0.48
N ASN A 183 -5.30 -11.33 -0.14
CA ASN A 183 -4.14 -11.60 -0.97
C ASN A 183 -2.93 -11.96 -0.10
N GLN A 184 -2.55 -13.25 -0.10
CA GLN A 184 -1.52 -13.81 0.78
C GLN A 184 -0.09 -13.41 0.41
N GLU A 185 0.14 -12.83 -0.76
CA GLU A 185 1.46 -12.39 -1.23
C GLU A 185 1.79 -10.96 -0.79
N LEU A 186 0.79 -10.22 -0.34
CA LEU A 186 0.94 -8.82 0.03
C LEU A 186 1.03 -8.62 1.55
N VAL A 187 1.82 -7.65 1.98
CA VAL A 187 2.11 -7.40 3.41
C VAL A 187 0.87 -7.09 4.24
N GLY A 188 -0.15 -6.49 3.64
CA GLY A 188 -1.43 -6.20 4.28
C GLY A 188 -2.35 -7.43 4.43
N PHE A 189 -1.93 -8.63 4.01
CA PHE A 189 -2.75 -9.84 4.17
C PHE A 189 -3.28 -9.97 5.60
N SER A 190 -4.57 -10.21 5.73
CA SER A 190 -5.23 -10.40 7.02
C SER A 190 -6.61 -11.02 6.86
N ILE A 191 -6.89 -12.06 7.62
CA ILE A 191 -8.18 -12.78 7.58
C ILE A 191 -9.22 -12.25 8.56
N PHE A 192 -8.80 -11.43 9.50
CA PHE A 192 -9.67 -10.65 10.38
C PHE A 192 -9.03 -9.29 10.68
N ASP A 193 -9.84 -8.29 10.95
CA ASP A 193 -9.36 -6.96 11.32
C ASP A 193 -9.01 -6.88 12.82
N ASP A 194 -8.51 -5.74 13.25
CA ASP A 194 -8.07 -5.59 14.64
C ASP A 194 -9.25 -5.48 15.65
N GLU A 195 -10.49 -5.52 15.20
CA GLU A 195 -11.68 -5.69 16.06
C GLU A 195 -12.12 -7.17 16.19
N GLY A 196 -11.49 -8.07 15.41
CA GLY A 196 -11.86 -9.48 15.33
C GLY A 196 -12.99 -9.75 14.33
N VAL A 197 -13.26 -8.80 13.44
CA VAL A 197 -14.22 -8.98 12.35
C VAL A 197 -13.52 -9.64 11.18
N ARG A 198 -14.16 -10.67 10.62
CA ARG A 198 -13.65 -11.33 9.42
C ARG A 198 -13.53 -10.35 8.25
N THR A 199 -12.35 -10.31 7.63
CA THR A 199 -12.08 -9.44 6.48
C THR A 199 -12.66 -9.99 5.19
N ARG A 200 -12.87 -9.11 4.22
CA ARG A 200 -13.39 -9.44 2.90
C ARG A 200 -12.76 -8.56 1.85
N ARG A 201 -12.60 -9.07 0.66
CA ARG A 201 -12.30 -8.28 -0.50
C ARG A 201 -13.46 -7.32 -0.78
N LYS A 202 -13.17 -6.02 -0.90
CA LYS A 202 -14.16 -4.95 -1.08
C LYS A 202 -13.78 -4.07 -2.26
N GLU A 203 -14.70 -3.89 -3.17
CA GLU A 203 -14.60 -2.83 -4.16
C GLU A 203 -15.08 -1.53 -3.50
N VAL A 204 -14.15 -0.60 -3.31
CA VAL A 204 -14.44 0.69 -2.64
C VAL A 204 -14.74 1.80 -3.64
N ILE A 205 -14.18 1.69 -4.84
CA ILE A 205 -14.48 2.51 -6.00
C ILE A 205 -14.69 1.57 -7.18
N GLY A 206 -15.78 1.73 -7.91
CA GLY A 206 -16.09 0.99 -9.13
C GLY A 206 -16.43 1.94 -10.27
N ASP A 207 -15.77 1.78 -11.42
CA ASP A 207 -15.94 2.66 -12.58
C ASP A 207 -15.91 4.16 -12.26
N GLY A 208 -15.05 4.54 -11.31
CA GLY A 208 -14.89 5.91 -10.85
C GLY A 208 -15.95 6.40 -9.87
N TYR A 209 -16.86 5.56 -9.43
CA TYR A 209 -17.88 5.91 -8.42
C TYR A 209 -17.48 5.36 -7.04
N VAL A 210 -17.68 6.15 -6.01
CA VAL A 210 -17.49 5.72 -4.62
C VAL A 210 -18.63 4.75 -4.23
N LEU A 211 -18.28 3.49 -3.98
CA LEU A 211 -19.26 2.44 -3.67
C LEU A 211 -19.38 2.17 -2.16
N SER A 212 -18.26 2.25 -1.42
CA SER A 212 -18.27 1.97 0.01
C SER A 212 -17.16 2.69 0.74
N TYR A 213 -17.33 2.80 2.07
CA TYR A 213 -16.29 3.30 2.96
C TYR A 213 -15.55 2.15 3.66
N LEU A 214 -14.31 2.43 4.03
CA LEU A 214 -13.55 1.62 4.99
C LEU A 214 -14.15 1.84 6.38
N GLY A 215 -14.63 0.78 7.02
CA GLY A 215 -15.40 0.90 8.25
C GLY A 215 -14.92 0.02 9.40
N THR A 216 -15.42 0.33 10.58
CA THR A 216 -15.22 -0.37 11.86
C THR A 216 -16.57 -0.75 12.46
N LEU A 217 -16.58 -1.51 13.56
CA LEU A 217 -17.82 -1.84 14.28
C LEU A 217 -18.60 -0.61 14.77
N SER A 218 -17.93 0.50 14.97
CA SER A 218 -18.58 1.75 15.41
C SER A 218 -19.03 2.65 14.26
N ARG A 219 -18.49 2.47 13.04
CA ARG A 219 -18.78 3.35 11.89
C ARG A 219 -18.60 2.64 10.57
N GLY A 220 -19.61 2.72 9.72
CA GLY A 220 -19.57 2.15 8.37
C GLY A 220 -19.72 0.64 8.36
N GLN A 221 -19.27 0.00 7.28
CA GLN A 221 -19.29 -1.45 7.14
C GLN A 221 -18.04 -2.04 7.81
N PRO A 222 -18.15 -2.92 8.83
CA PRO A 222 -17.01 -3.49 9.53
C PRO A 222 -16.07 -4.31 8.64
N GLY A 223 -14.85 -4.56 9.17
CA GLY A 223 -13.83 -5.39 8.54
C GLY A 223 -12.64 -4.60 7.98
N ASN A 224 -12.48 -3.35 8.40
CA ASN A 224 -11.34 -2.50 8.06
C ASN A 224 -10.71 -1.82 9.27
N ALA A 225 -10.92 -2.35 10.45
CA ALA A 225 -10.39 -1.79 11.68
C ALA A 225 -8.90 -2.11 11.84
N ARG A 226 -8.07 -1.11 12.09
CA ARG A 226 -6.63 -1.29 12.32
C ARG A 226 -6.12 -0.50 13.53
N GLY A 227 -5.25 -1.15 14.30
CA GLY A 227 -4.57 -0.56 15.45
C GLY A 227 -5.17 -0.92 16.82
N VAL A 228 -4.45 -0.58 17.89
CA VAL A 228 -4.84 -0.84 19.28
C VAL A 228 -6.18 -0.19 19.61
N ILE A 229 -6.36 1.06 19.25
CA ILE A 229 -7.65 1.74 19.20
C ILE A 229 -8.02 1.78 17.71
N PRO A 230 -8.87 0.83 17.25
CA PRO A 230 -9.10 0.62 15.85
C PRO A 230 -9.65 1.84 15.13
N LYS A 231 -9.05 2.13 13.98
CA LYS A 231 -9.54 3.14 13.04
C LYS A 231 -9.71 2.51 11.67
N PRO A 232 -10.62 3.05 10.84
CA PRO A 232 -10.77 2.58 9.48
C PRO A 232 -9.48 2.74 8.69
N ASP A 233 -9.01 1.65 8.08
CA ASP A 233 -7.86 1.63 7.20
C ASP A 233 -7.97 0.47 6.21
N TYR A 234 -7.32 0.57 5.05
CA TYR A 234 -7.28 -0.53 4.09
C TYR A 234 -6.15 -1.52 4.45
N PHE A 235 -6.17 -2.67 3.79
CA PHE A 235 -5.15 -3.71 3.93
C PHE A 235 -4.22 -3.75 2.73
N ASN A 236 -4.77 -4.09 1.56
CA ASN A 236 -4.02 -4.14 0.31
C ASN A 236 -4.79 -3.43 -0.80
N LEU A 237 -4.14 -2.51 -1.46
CA LEU A 237 -4.72 -1.74 -2.55
C LEU A 237 -4.52 -2.44 -3.89
N ILE A 238 -5.62 -2.84 -4.53
CA ILE A 238 -5.59 -3.33 -5.89
C ILE A 238 -6.23 -2.29 -6.80
N VAL A 239 -5.46 -1.80 -7.74
CA VAL A 239 -5.96 -0.98 -8.85
C VAL A 239 -6.24 -1.92 -10.01
N GLN A 240 -7.50 -1.98 -10.45
CA GLN A 240 -7.89 -2.87 -11.54
C GLN A 240 -7.17 -2.48 -12.83
N ASN A 241 -6.66 -3.47 -13.54
CA ASN A 241 -6.00 -3.27 -14.82
C ASN A 241 -7.00 -2.88 -15.93
N GLY A 242 -6.47 -2.27 -16.97
CA GLY A 242 -7.20 -1.93 -18.20
C GLY A 242 -6.82 -2.82 -19.39
N ASP A 243 -6.97 -2.26 -20.59
CA ASP A 243 -6.84 -3.01 -21.85
C ASP A 243 -5.61 -2.63 -22.68
N TRP A 244 -4.87 -1.60 -22.29
CA TRP A 244 -3.69 -1.13 -23.02
C TRP A 244 -2.46 -2.00 -22.73
N SER A 245 -1.60 -2.26 -23.71
CA SER A 245 -0.22 -2.64 -23.42
C SER A 245 0.60 -1.40 -23.10
N LEU A 246 1.69 -1.56 -22.34
CA LEU A 246 2.58 -0.44 -22.03
C LEU A 246 3.20 0.16 -23.31
N GLU A 247 3.53 -0.70 -24.27
CA GLU A 247 4.11 -0.29 -25.56
C GLU A 247 3.14 0.60 -26.34
N GLU A 248 1.89 0.15 -26.55
CA GLU A 248 0.83 0.94 -27.20
C GLU A 248 0.61 2.28 -26.48
N LEU A 249 0.59 2.27 -25.14
CA LEU A 249 0.40 3.47 -24.35
C LEU A 249 1.54 4.48 -24.52
N MET A 250 2.77 4.00 -24.58
CA MET A 250 3.95 4.84 -24.85
C MET A 250 3.96 5.42 -26.26
N GLU A 251 3.64 4.59 -27.26
CA GLU A 251 3.57 5.02 -28.67
C GLU A 251 2.48 6.08 -28.89
N GLU A 252 1.32 5.90 -28.26
CA GLU A 252 0.20 6.83 -28.39
C GLU A 252 0.41 8.15 -27.63
N THR A 253 1.13 8.11 -26.50
CA THR A 253 1.44 9.30 -25.70
C THR A 253 2.46 10.23 -26.38
N ARG A 254 3.36 9.72 -27.23
CA ARG A 254 4.36 10.42 -28.05
C ARG A 254 5.20 11.46 -27.30
N GLU A 255 4.59 12.55 -26.86
CA GLU A 255 5.22 13.61 -26.08
C GLU A 255 4.60 13.62 -24.67
N GLY A 256 5.33 13.13 -23.69
CA GLY A 256 4.87 13.02 -22.32
C GLY A 256 5.96 12.57 -21.38
N LEU A 257 5.59 12.33 -20.15
CA LEU A 257 6.50 11.89 -19.10
C LEU A 257 6.21 10.44 -18.72
N ILE A 258 7.26 9.70 -18.37
CA ILE A 258 7.15 8.45 -17.64
C ILE A 258 7.67 8.73 -16.22
N ILE A 259 6.82 8.49 -15.22
CA ILE A 259 7.13 8.70 -13.82
C ILE A 259 7.39 7.35 -13.19
N THR A 260 8.60 7.13 -12.69
CA THR A 260 9.03 5.84 -12.18
C THR A 260 9.48 5.94 -10.73
N GLY A 261 8.83 5.16 -9.88
CA GLY A 261 9.13 5.04 -8.47
C GLY A 261 8.87 6.29 -7.65
N VAL A 262 8.77 6.12 -6.35
CA VAL A 262 8.42 7.18 -5.40
C VAL A 262 9.44 7.24 -4.27
N GLU A 263 9.99 8.43 -4.00
CA GLU A 263 10.75 8.68 -2.78
C GLU A 263 9.80 8.94 -1.60
N ARG A 264 8.78 9.74 -1.85
CA ARG A 264 7.70 10.03 -0.91
C ARG A 264 6.48 10.59 -1.65
N SER A 265 5.33 10.50 -1.02
CA SER A 265 4.09 11.15 -1.48
C SER A 265 3.34 11.76 -0.29
N GLU A 266 2.58 12.81 -0.55
CA GLU A 266 1.79 13.49 0.47
C GLU A 266 0.51 14.08 -0.10
N LEU A 267 -0.55 14.11 0.71
CA LEU A 267 -1.77 14.85 0.39
C LEU A 267 -1.72 16.23 1.07
N VAL A 268 -1.68 17.28 0.27
CA VAL A 268 -1.66 18.66 0.76
C VAL A 268 -2.91 19.37 0.24
N LYS A 269 -3.84 19.66 1.14
CA LYS A 269 -5.17 20.20 0.78
C LYS A 269 -5.88 19.31 -0.23
N ASN A 270 -6.07 19.79 -1.45
CA ASN A 270 -6.74 19.09 -2.55
C ASN A 270 -5.76 18.66 -3.66
N SER A 271 -4.50 18.45 -3.32
CA SER A 271 -3.48 18.02 -4.28
C SER A 271 -2.62 16.91 -3.68
N ILE A 272 -2.43 15.85 -4.43
CA ILE A 272 -1.48 14.79 -4.14
C ILE A 272 -0.15 15.21 -4.75
N ARG A 273 0.91 15.23 -3.93
CA ARG A 273 2.27 15.58 -4.35
C ARG A 273 3.11 14.31 -4.32
N ILE A 274 3.71 13.98 -5.44
CA ILE A 274 4.59 12.83 -5.60
C ILE A 274 6.00 13.33 -5.86
N PHE A 275 6.96 12.85 -5.10
CA PHE A 275 8.39 13.08 -5.27
C PHE A 275 8.96 11.84 -5.95
N PRO A 276 9.14 11.89 -7.30
CA PRO A 276 9.51 10.72 -8.08
C PRO A 276 11.01 10.43 -7.94
N ARG A 277 11.39 9.15 -8.03
CA ARG A 277 12.79 8.76 -8.14
C ARG A 277 13.34 9.08 -9.52
N ARG A 278 12.53 8.92 -10.56
CA ARG A 278 12.95 9.13 -11.94
C ARG A 278 11.81 9.68 -12.79
N VAL A 279 12.13 10.62 -13.64
CA VAL A 279 11.19 11.14 -14.64
C VAL A 279 11.89 11.09 -16.00
N THR A 280 11.28 10.38 -16.94
CA THR A 280 11.79 10.27 -18.32
C THR A 280 10.87 11.04 -19.25
N LEU A 281 11.42 11.97 -20.01
CA LEU A 281 10.72 12.62 -21.11
C LEU A 281 10.80 11.71 -22.34
N ILE A 282 9.65 11.28 -22.85
CA ILE A 282 9.56 10.31 -23.95
C ILE A 282 10.34 10.84 -25.16
N GLY A 283 11.24 10.02 -25.69
CA GLY A 283 12.09 10.36 -26.83
C GLY A 283 13.28 11.28 -26.53
N LYS A 284 13.43 11.81 -25.30
CA LYS A 284 14.52 12.73 -24.94
C LYS A 284 15.38 12.28 -23.75
N GLY A 285 14.92 11.28 -22.98
CA GLY A 285 15.66 10.74 -21.84
C GLY A 285 15.28 11.35 -20.49
N ASP A 286 16.08 11.09 -19.47
CA ASP A 286 15.78 11.45 -18.11
C ASP A 286 15.98 12.94 -17.82
N ILE A 287 15.06 13.49 -17.03
CA ILE A 287 15.04 14.89 -16.68
C ILE A 287 14.90 15.09 -15.16
N LEU A 288 15.40 16.23 -14.68
CA LEU A 288 15.27 16.64 -13.29
C LEU A 288 13.91 17.28 -13.04
N VAL A 289 13.09 16.62 -12.24
CA VAL A 289 11.80 17.13 -11.77
C VAL A 289 11.78 17.03 -10.25
N ARG A 290 11.38 18.11 -9.57
CA ARG A 290 11.33 18.15 -8.12
C ARG A 290 10.16 17.36 -7.57
N GLU A 291 8.97 17.59 -8.12
CA GLU A 291 7.74 16.95 -7.71
C GLU A 291 6.69 16.96 -8.83
N ILE A 292 5.75 16.07 -8.74
CA ILE A 292 4.55 16.05 -9.57
C ILE A 292 3.37 16.42 -8.67
N ALA A 293 2.71 17.55 -8.97
CA ALA A 293 1.50 17.96 -8.29
C ALA A 293 0.27 17.46 -9.06
N ILE A 294 -0.59 16.72 -8.39
CA ILE A 294 -1.82 16.14 -8.94
C ILE A 294 -3.01 16.70 -8.15
N PRO A 295 -3.61 17.82 -8.57
CA PRO A 295 -4.88 18.26 -8.01
C PRO A 295 -5.93 17.16 -8.14
N LEU A 296 -6.78 16.95 -7.14
CA LEU A 296 -7.78 15.86 -7.16
C LEU A 296 -8.68 15.89 -8.39
N GLN A 297 -8.96 17.06 -8.91
CA GLN A 297 -9.73 17.22 -10.15
C GLN A 297 -9.03 16.65 -11.40
N GLU A 298 -7.70 16.51 -11.38
CA GLU A 298 -6.96 15.88 -12.50
C GLU A 298 -7.18 14.36 -12.56
N LEU A 299 -7.67 13.74 -11.50
CA LEU A 299 -8.08 12.32 -11.53
C LEU A 299 -9.15 12.04 -12.59
N ASN A 300 -9.92 13.05 -12.99
CA ASN A 300 -10.86 12.95 -14.11
C ASN A 300 -10.18 12.87 -15.49
N THR A 301 -8.88 13.10 -15.56
CA THR A 301 -8.09 13.00 -16.80
C THR A 301 -7.45 11.62 -17.00
N ILE A 302 -7.66 10.71 -16.08
CA ILE A 302 -7.21 9.31 -16.25
C ILE A 302 -7.96 8.72 -17.43
N ASP A 303 -7.22 8.32 -18.47
CA ASP A 303 -7.80 7.87 -19.73
C ASP A 303 -7.31 6.49 -20.19
N ALA A 304 -6.23 5.95 -19.58
CA ALA A 304 -5.73 4.65 -19.93
C ALA A 304 -5.08 3.94 -18.73
N LEU A 305 -5.30 2.64 -18.64
CA LEU A 305 -4.64 1.72 -17.70
C LEU A 305 -4.14 0.52 -18.50
N THR A 306 -2.97 -0.01 -18.14
CA THR A 306 -2.40 -1.15 -18.84
C THR A 306 -2.94 -2.50 -18.36
N LYS A 307 -2.73 -3.55 -19.16
CA LYS A 307 -3.00 -4.95 -18.80
C LYS A 307 -1.97 -5.45 -17.78
N GLU A 308 -0.73 -5.02 -17.97
CA GLU A 308 0.40 -5.39 -17.12
C GLU A 308 0.22 -4.74 -15.74
N VAL A 309 0.30 -5.58 -14.71
CA VAL A 309 0.25 -5.15 -13.32
C VAL A 309 1.50 -5.58 -12.58
N ARG A 310 1.91 -4.81 -11.60
CA ARG A 310 3.00 -5.17 -10.68
C ARG A 310 2.67 -4.75 -9.27
N SER A 311 3.23 -5.50 -8.31
CA SER A 311 3.27 -5.05 -6.93
C SER A 311 4.29 -3.92 -6.78
N GLY A 312 4.04 -3.04 -5.82
CA GLY A 312 4.94 -1.96 -5.47
C GLY A 312 4.93 -1.72 -3.96
N TYR A 313 6.00 -1.11 -3.46
CA TYR A 313 6.08 -0.71 -2.06
C TYR A 313 5.23 0.55 -1.84
N ILE A 314 4.38 0.50 -0.83
CA ILE A 314 3.62 1.67 -0.34
C ILE A 314 4.21 2.09 1.01
N ASP A 315 4.11 1.20 1.98
CA ASP A 315 4.71 1.32 3.31
C ASP A 315 4.87 -0.07 3.97
N ASP A 316 5.26 -0.11 5.24
CA ASP A 316 5.51 -1.35 5.97
C ASP A 316 4.25 -2.14 6.34
N HIS A 317 3.05 -1.59 6.08
CA HIS A 317 1.76 -2.13 6.52
C HIS A 317 0.77 -2.38 5.39
N HIS A 318 0.93 -1.70 4.27
CA HIS A 318 0.03 -1.76 3.13
C HIS A 318 0.74 -2.34 1.92
N GLY A 319 0.17 -3.39 1.35
CA GLY A 319 0.56 -3.92 0.06
C GLY A 319 -0.26 -3.34 -1.07
N GLY A 320 0.18 -3.57 -2.30
CA GLY A 320 -0.61 -3.16 -3.45
C GLY A 320 -0.14 -3.75 -4.77
N ILE A 321 -1.07 -3.79 -5.72
CA ILE A 321 -0.86 -4.18 -7.11
C ILE A 321 -1.55 -3.13 -7.99
N ALA A 322 -0.84 -2.63 -8.99
CA ALA A 322 -1.38 -1.64 -9.91
C ALA A 322 -0.85 -1.82 -11.34
N PRO A 323 -1.60 -1.34 -12.34
CA PRO A 323 -1.13 -1.15 -13.71
C PRO A 323 -0.30 0.14 -13.84
N TYR A 324 0.27 0.34 -15.02
CA TYR A 324 0.63 1.68 -15.48
C TYR A 324 -0.65 2.46 -15.76
N LEU A 325 -0.61 3.76 -15.50
CA LEU A 325 -1.76 4.64 -15.62
C LEU A 325 -1.36 5.91 -16.37
N ARG A 326 -2.17 6.36 -17.35
CA ARG A 326 -1.96 7.63 -18.02
C ARG A 326 -2.97 8.68 -17.55
N MET A 327 -2.46 9.87 -17.29
CA MET A 327 -3.26 11.05 -16.92
C MET A 327 -2.51 12.36 -17.21
N MET A 328 -3.21 13.48 -17.10
CA MET A 328 -2.58 14.80 -17.15
C MET A 328 -1.85 15.12 -15.82
N LEU A 329 -0.62 15.60 -15.92
CA LEU A 329 0.24 15.92 -14.79
C LEU A 329 0.68 17.39 -14.82
N ARG A 330 1.06 17.91 -13.63
CA ARG A 330 1.69 19.22 -13.46
C ARG A 330 3.05 19.04 -12.80
N PRO A 331 4.11 18.82 -13.60
CA PRO A 331 5.46 18.71 -13.07
C PRO A 331 5.96 20.07 -12.54
N ILE A 332 6.71 20.03 -11.44
CA ILE A 332 7.38 21.19 -10.86
C ILE A 332 8.88 20.93 -10.95
N ILE A 333 9.58 21.75 -11.70
CA ILE A 333 11.03 21.66 -11.92
C ILE A 333 11.81 22.38 -10.82
N TYR A 334 13.14 22.16 -10.79
CA TYR A 334 14.06 22.81 -9.85
C TYR A 334 14.38 24.24 -10.29
#